data_fe6f9c05f0e07fbaf829bab1326f8023
#
_entry.id   fe6f9c05f0e07fbaf829bab1326f8023
#
_cell.length_a   1.000
_cell.length_b   1.000
_cell.length_c   1.000
_cell.angle_alpha   90.00
_cell.angle_beta   90.00
_cell.angle_gamma   90.00
#
_symmetry.space_group_name_H-M   'P 1'
#
loop_
_entity.id
_entity.type
_entity.pdbx_description
1 polymer ?
#
loop_
_entity_poly.entity_id
_entity_poly.type
_entity_poly.pdbx_seq_one_letter_code
_entity_poly.pdbx_strand_id
1 'polypeptide(L)'
;MLRIKDAGFALYEVLLGLAIFAIGVIALGRAVSNCVTASGLSADDARVRQILANRMAEVETAPAQPDPEKELKIDTGHGIVRLFQKAQPEDLKEETSVAGTTGGTFLTPIIGISRVTLTAQWTRGSIRQSKQIAFYVYRPR
;
A
#
# COMPACT_ATOMS: atom_id res chain seq x y z
N MET A 1 -51.96 -0.34 53.33
CA MET A 1 -52.12 -0.65 51.91
C MET A 1 -50.78 -0.39 51.24
N LEU A 2 -49.96 -1.41 51.08
CA LEU A 2 -48.59 -1.30 50.59
C LEU A 2 -48.58 -1.01 49.10
N ARG A 3 -47.88 0.05 48.69
CA ARG A 3 -47.58 0.44 47.29
C ARG A 3 -46.61 -0.55 46.64
N ILE A 4 -47.13 -1.65 46.09
CA ILE A 4 -46.33 -2.64 45.35
C ILE A 4 -46.10 -2.20 43.90
N LYS A 5 -46.75 -1.12 43.45
CA LYS A 5 -46.64 -0.63 42.06
C LYS A 5 -45.29 0.07 41.72
N ASP A 6 -44.63 0.65 42.70
CA ASP A 6 -43.39 1.41 42.44
C ASP A 6 -42.14 0.53 42.32
N ALA A 7 -42.14 -0.67 42.95
CA ALA A 7 -41.01 -1.60 42.93
C ALA A 7 -40.80 -2.31 41.57
N GLY A 8 -41.88 -2.57 40.84
CA GLY A 8 -41.79 -3.21 39.50
C GLY A 8 -41.28 -2.28 38.43
N PHE A 9 -41.59 -0.97 38.55
CA PHE A 9 -41.08 0.05 37.62
C PHE A 9 -39.58 0.30 37.78
N ALA A 10 -39.11 0.38 39.02
CA ALA A 10 -37.68 0.54 39.32
C ALA A 10 -36.83 -0.64 38.83
N LEU A 11 -37.34 -1.88 38.96
CA LEU A 11 -36.64 -3.09 38.47
C LEU A 11 -36.47 -3.08 36.95
N TYR A 12 -37.55 -2.69 36.22
CA TYR A 12 -37.52 -2.60 34.77
C TYR A 12 -36.53 -1.54 34.28
N GLU A 13 -36.47 -0.40 34.95
CA GLU A 13 -35.53 0.70 34.63
C GLU A 13 -34.07 0.29 34.80
N VAL A 14 -33.76 -0.45 35.88
CA VAL A 14 -32.42 -1.00 36.11
C VAL A 14 -32.04 -2.03 35.03
N LEU A 15 -32.98 -2.92 34.67
CA LEU A 15 -32.74 -3.91 33.62
C LEU A 15 -32.53 -3.24 32.25
N LEU A 16 -33.30 -2.23 31.93
CA LEU A 16 -33.15 -1.46 30.70
C LEU A 16 -31.78 -0.71 30.67
N GLY A 17 -31.42 -0.06 31.76
CA GLY A 17 -30.13 0.60 31.91
C GLY A 17 -28.96 -0.38 31.76
N LEU A 18 -29.06 -1.56 32.36
CA LEU A 18 -28.04 -2.62 32.22
C LEU A 18 -27.95 -3.13 30.79
N ALA A 19 -29.07 -3.30 30.11
CA ALA A 19 -29.10 -3.74 28.70
C ALA A 19 -28.42 -2.72 27.77
N ILE A 20 -28.75 -1.43 27.95
CA ILE A 20 -28.11 -0.35 27.17
C ILE A 20 -26.61 -0.31 27.46
N PHE A 21 -26.21 -0.39 28.73
CA PHE A 21 -24.80 -0.43 29.12
C PHE A 21 -24.06 -1.62 28.49
N ALA A 22 -24.63 -2.82 28.52
CA ALA A 22 -24.05 -4.01 27.92
C ALA A 22 -23.82 -3.84 26.41
N ILE A 23 -24.79 -3.27 25.69
CA ILE A 23 -24.66 -2.96 24.25
C ILE A 23 -23.53 -1.95 24.03
N GLY A 24 -23.44 -0.92 24.87
CA GLY A 24 -22.40 0.08 24.80
C GLY A 24 -20.98 -0.50 24.98
N VAL A 25 -20.81 -1.39 25.96
CA VAL A 25 -19.53 -2.08 26.22
C VAL A 25 -19.14 -2.97 25.03
N ILE A 26 -20.07 -3.71 24.46
CA ILE A 26 -19.80 -4.56 23.29
C ILE A 26 -19.42 -3.70 22.07
N ALA A 27 -20.14 -2.61 21.84
CA ALA A 27 -19.85 -1.70 20.73
C ALA A 27 -18.46 -1.06 20.87
N LEU A 28 -18.10 -0.62 22.07
CA LEU A 28 -16.77 -0.07 22.37
C LEU A 28 -15.66 -1.11 22.17
N GLY A 29 -15.86 -2.34 22.65
CA GLY A 29 -14.90 -3.43 22.45
C GLY A 29 -14.63 -3.73 20.98
N ARG A 30 -15.67 -3.73 20.15
CA ARG A 30 -15.55 -3.90 18.69
C ARG A 30 -14.81 -2.71 18.05
N ALA A 31 -15.12 -1.49 18.46
CA ALA A 31 -14.45 -0.29 17.94
C ALA A 31 -12.96 -0.31 18.23
N VAL A 32 -12.55 -0.62 19.46
CA VAL A 32 -11.14 -0.76 19.84
C VAL A 32 -10.43 -1.85 19.05
N SER A 33 -11.05 -3.03 18.92
CA SER A 33 -10.48 -4.13 18.12
C SER A 33 -10.27 -3.74 16.66
N ASN A 34 -11.23 -3.05 16.06
CA ASN A 34 -11.12 -2.55 14.68
C ASN A 34 -10.00 -1.51 14.54
N CYS A 35 -9.85 -0.59 15.49
CA CYS A 35 -8.78 0.40 15.50
C CYS A 35 -7.39 -0.26 15.59
N VAL A 36 -7.21 -1.24 16.47
CA VAL A 36 -5.94 -1.98 16.60
C VAL A 36 -5.59 -2.70 15.31
N THR A 37 -6.57 -3.37 14.70
CA THR A 37 -6.38 -4.07 13.43
C THR A 37 -6.02 -3.09 12.31
N ALA A 38 -6.72 -1.97 12.20
CA ALA A 38 -6.46 -0.93 11.20
C ALA A 38 -5.07 -0.30 11.36
N SER A 39 -4.64 -0.05 12.60
CA SER A 39 -3.30 0.47 12.90
C SER A 39 -2.20 -0.49 12.46
N GLY A 40 -2.36 -1.78 12.72
CA GLY A 40 -1.42 -2.79 12.25
C GLY A 40 -1.33 -2.88 10.73
N LEU A 41 -2.48 -2.78 10.02
CA LEU A 41 -2.52 -2.75 8.55
C LEU A 41 -1.77 -1.53 8.00
N SER A 42 -1.98 -0.37 8.59
CA SER A 42 -1.34 0.89 8.19
C SER A 42 0.17 0.85 8.41
N ALA A 43 0.64 0.29 9.52
CA ALA A 43 2.07 0.17 9.81
C ALA A 43 2.80 -0.75 8.82
N ASP A 44 2.21 -1.89 8.47
CA ASP A 44 2.78 -2.81 7.49
C ASP A 44 2.84 -2.16 6.10
N ASP A 45 1.78 -1.48 5.68
CA ASP A 45 1.73 -0.78 4.39
C ASP A 45 2.76 0.36 4.31
N ALA A 46 2.92 1.14 5.38
CA ALA A 46 3.93 2.20 5.47
C ALA A 46 5.36 1.64 5.35
N ARG A 47 5.65 0.52 6.02
CA ARG A 47 6.94 -0.16 5.94
C ARG A 47 7.25 -0.66 4.53
N VAL A 48 6.28 -1.30 3.88
CA VAL A 48 6.45 -1.79 2.50
C VAL A 48 6.65 -0.63 1.53
N ARG A 49 5.93 0.49 1.70
CA ARG A 49 6.16 1.71 0.91
C ARG A 49 7.57 2.23 1.06
N GLN A 50 8.09 2.25 2.29
CA GLN A 50 9.46 2.70 2.54
C GLN A 50 10.49 1.79 1.87
N ILE A 51 10.32 0.46 1.93
CA ILE A 51 11.19 -0.49 1.24
C ILE A 51 11.18 -0.24 -0.26
N LEU A 52 10.00 -0.07 -0.87
CA LEU A 52 9.87 0.23 -2.29
C LEU A 52 10.51 1.57 -2.65
N ALA A 53 10.31 2.62 -1.85
CA ALA A 53 10.89 3.94 -2.06
C ALA A 53 12.42 3.91 -1.96
N ASN A 54 12.98 3.24 -0.96
CA ASN A 54 14.43 3.08 -0.82
C ASN A 54 15.03 2.36 -2.02
N ARG A 55 14.38 1.27 -2.47
CA ARG A 55 14.86 0.56 -3.65
C ARG A 55 14.73 1.37 -4.93
N MET A 56 13.67 2.15 -5.09
CA MET A 56 13.51 3.06 -6.21
C MET A 56 14.68 4.07 -6.24
N ALA A 57 14.97 4.71 -5.09
CA ALA A 57 16.09 5.65 -4.97
C ALA A 57 17.45 5.00 -5.29
N GLU A 58 17.69 3.75 -4.83
CA GLU A 58 18.91 3.02 -5.18
C GLU A 58 19.03 2.80 -6.70
N VAL A 59 17.93 2.38 -7.35
CA VAL A 59 17.91 2.15 -8.79
C VAL A 59 18.08 3.45 -9.56
N GLU A 60 17.47 4.55 -9.11
CA GLU A 60 17.60 5.88 -9.74
C GLU A 60 19.00 6.46 -9.60
N THR A 61 19.67 6.23 -8.48
CA THR A 61 21.03 6.77 -8.24
C THR A 61 22.15 5.88 -8.77
N ALA A 62 21.87 4.61 -9.05
CA ALA A 62 22.86 3.68 -9.58
C ALA A 62 23.37 4.17 -10.97
N PRO A 63 24.69 4.24 -11.21
CA PRO A 63 25.22 4.66 -12.51
C PRO A 63 25.03 3.65 -13.64
N ALA A 64 24.86 2.38 -13.28
CA ALA A 64 24.68 1.28 -14.23
C ALA A 64 23.23 1.14 -14.69
N GLN A 65 23.05 0.43 -15.80
CA GLN A 65 21.73 0.01 -16.26
C GLN A 65 21.07 -0.85 -15.17
N PRO A 66 19.75 -0.69 -14.91
CA PRO A 66 19.06 -1.51 -13.93
C PRO A 66 19.08 -2.99 -14.34
N ASP A 67 19.33 -3.88 -13.37
CA ASP A 67 19.29 -5.32 -13.60
C ASP A 67 17.92 -5.70 -14.19
N PRO A 68 17.90 -6.51 -15.28
CA PRO A 68 16.65 -6.86 -15.96
C PRO A 68 15.70 -7.63 -15.05
N GLU A 69 16.24 -8.47 -14.16
CA GLU A 69 15.48 -9.22 -13.17
C GLU A 69 16.31 -9.42 -11.91
N LYS A 70 15.76 -9.05 -10.76
CA LYS A 70 16.43 -9.22 -9.46
C LYS A 70 15.41 -9.52 -8.38
N GLU A 71 15.67 -10.55 -7.59
CA GLU A 71 14.91 -10.85 -6.38
C GLU A 71 15.74 -10.50 -5.14
N LEU A 72 15.13 -9.79 -4.20
CA LEU A 72 15.70 -9.43 -2.91
C LEU A 72 14.77 -9.92 -1.80
N LYS A 73 15.35 -10.53 -0.77
CA LYS A 73 14.61 -10.94 0.44
C LYS A 73 15.03 -10.01 1.56
N ILE A 74 14.07 -9.29 2.12
CA ILE A 74 14.29 -8.31 3.19
C ILE A 74 13.58 -8.82 4.44
N ASP A 75 14.34 -9.11 5.49
CA ASP A 75 13.80 -9.41 6.80
C ASP A 75 13.46 -8.10 7.51
N THR A 76 12.21 -7.97 7.90
CA THR A 76 11.71 -6.76 8.58
C THR A 76 11.59 -6.93 10.08
N GLY A 77 12.00 -8.10 10.63
CA GLY A 77 11.79 -8.46 12.04
C GLY A 77 10.35 -8.88 12.37
N HIS A 78 9.40 -8.67 11.45
CA HIS A 78 7.99 -9.05 11.58
C HIS A 78 7.55 -9.97 10.45
N GLY A 79 8.49 -10.35 9.58
CA GLY A 79 8.28 -11.23 8.44
C GLY A 79 9.21 -10.88 7.28
N ILE A 80 9.23 -11.76 6.30
CA ILE A 80 10.07 -11.60 5.11
C ILE A 80 9.25 -10.92 4.01
N VAL A 81 9.77 -9.80 3.50
CA VAL A 81 9.28 -9.14 2.30
C VAL A 81 10.15 -9.58 1.12
N ARG A 82 9.54 -10.16 0.10
CA ARG A 82 10.21 -10.48 -1.17
C ARG A 82 10.00 -9.33 -2.13
N LEU A 83 11.08 -8.78 -2.62
CA LEU A 83 11.06 -7.68 -3.58
C LEU A 83 11.54 -8.18 -4.93
N PHE A 84 10.69 -8.10 -5.93
CA PHE A 84 11.00 -8.43 -7.32
C PHE A 84 11.19 -7.14 -8.11
N GLN A 85 12.32 -7.02 -8.77
CA GLN A 85 12.62 -5.95 -9.70
C GLN A 85 12.58 -6.52 -11.11
N LYS A 86 11.89 -5.83 -12.01
CA LYS A 86 11.89 -6.14 -13.44
C LYS A 86 12.14 -4.85 -14.21
N ALA A 87 13.20 -4.82 -15.00
CA ALA A 87 13.52 -3.71 -15.87
C ALA A 87 13.33 -4.13 -17.34
N GLN A 88 12.61 -3.31 -18.10
CA GLN A 88 12.38 -3.53 -19.52
C GLN A 88 12.78 -2.25 -20.28
N PRO A 89 13.58 -2.36 -21.35
CA PRO A 89 13.81 -1.21 -22.22
C PRO A 89 12.49 -0.79 -22.85
N GLU A 90 12.25 0.50 -22.91
CA GLU A 90 11.04 1.04 -23.51
C GLU A 90 11.45 2.07 -24.59
N ASP A 91 10.99 1.81 -25.81
CA ASP A 91 11.21 2.71 -26.92
C ASP A 91 10.11 3.78 -26.93
N LEU A 92 10.38 4.89 -26.26
CA LEU A 92 9.49 6.06 -26.33
C LEU A 92 9.79 6.81 -27.62
N LYS A 93 8.75 7.13 -28.38
CA LYS A 93 8.83 7.96 -29.59
C LYS A 93 8.30 9.34 -29.25
N GLU A 94 9.13 10.35 -29.40
CA GLU A 94 8.70 11.74 -29.27
C GLU A 94 8.13 12.20 -30.63
N GLU A 95 6.87 12.61 -30.65
CA GLU A 95 6.27 13.28 -31.79
C GLU A 95 6.65 14.77 -31.75
N THR A 96 7.69 15.15 -32.44
CA THR A 96 8.05 16.56 -32.59
C THR A 96 7.34 17.14 -33.81
N SER A 97 6.29 17.89 -33.59
CA SER A 97 5.66 18.69 -34.63
C SER A 97 6.46 19.99 -34.85
N VAL A 98 7.20 20.06 -35.92
CA VAL A 98 7.86 21.33 -36.34
C VAL A 98 6.81 22.21 -37.00
N ALA A 99 6.35 23.23 -36.28
CA ALA A 99 5.48 24.26 -36.84
C ALA A 99 6.23 25.05 -37.92
N GLY A 100 5.88 24.82 -39.19
CA GLY A 100 6.35 25.68 -40.26
C GLY A 100 6.73 25.06 -41.59
N THR A 101 6.74 23.75 -41.76
CA THR A 101 7.02 23.13 -43.05
C THR A 101 6.18 21.89 -43.27
N THR A 102 5.57 21.80 -44.40
CA THR A 102 4.69 20.78 -44.93
C THR A 102 4.89 19.36 -44.33
N GLY A 103 4.09 18.98 -43.35
CA GLY A 103 3.60 17.59 -43.19
C GLY A 103 4.57 16.49 -42.76
N GLY A 104 5.67 16.75 -42.06
CA GLY A 104 6.54 15.67 -41.58
C GLY A 104 6.55 15.56 -40.06
N THR A 105 5.86 14.57 -39.49
CA THR A 105 6.07 14.18 -38.09
C THR A 105 7.34 13.32 -38.02
N PHE A 106 8.39 13.85 -37.42
CA PHE A 106 9.60 13.07 -37.17
C PHE A 106 9.47 12.38 -35.82
N LEU A 107 9.46 11.05 -35.82
CA LEU A 107 9.51 10.23 -34.61
C LEU A 107 10.97 10.01 -34.24
N THR A 108 11.46 10.74 -33.25
CA THR A 108 12.82 10.52 -32.74
C THR A 108 12.75 9.48 -31.60
N PRO A 109 13.38 8.31 -31.73
CA PRO A 109 13.41 7.34 -30.65
C PRO A 109 14.28 7.88 -29.51
N ILE A 110 13.72 7.96 -28.31
CA ILE A 110 14.49 8.27 -27.11
C ILE A 110 15.11 6.97 -26.62
N ILE A 111 16.42 6.81 -26.90
CA ILE A 111 17.17 5.61 -26.53
C ILE A 111 17.68 5.75 -25.09
N GLY A 112 17.62 4.64 -24.32
CA GLY A 112 18.17 4.59 -22.96
C GLY A 112 17.12 4.73 -21.85
N ILE A 113 15.86 4.71 -22.19
CA ILE A 113 14.78 4.65 -21.18
C ILE A 113 14.50 3.19 -20.85
N SER A 114 14.41 2.90 -19.56
CA SER A 114 13.99 1.61 -19.05
C SER A 114 12.84 1.80 -18.08
N ARG A 115 11.77 1.05 -18.28
CA ARG A 115 10.67 0.94 -17.33
C ARG A 115 11.06 -0.07 -16.25
N VAL A 116 11.15 0.38 -15.03
CA VAL A 116 11.45 -0.48 -13.88
C VAL A 116 10.18 -0.70 -13.08
N THR A 117 9.86 -1.96 -12.84
CA THR A 117 8.72 -2.38 -12.03
C THR A 117 9.26 -3.06 -10.78
N LEU A 118 8.89 -2.55 -9.61
CA LEU A 118 9.19 -3.14 -8.32
C LEU A 118 7.92 -3.73 -7.72
N THR A 119 7.96 -5.01 -7.38
CA THR A 119 6.84 -5.71 -6.75
C THR A 119 7.28 -6.25 -5.41
N ALA A 120 6.70 -5.75 -4.32
CA ALA A 120 6.90 -6.28 -2.99
C ALA A 120 5.79 -7.30 -2.67
N GLN A 121 6.18 -8.46 -2.17
CA GLN A 121 5.26 -9.50 -1.71
C GLN A 121 5.58 -9.87 -0.27
N TRP A 122 4.57 -9.95 0.57
CA TRP A 122 4.70 -10.36 1.96
C TRP A 122 3.49 -11.18 2.40
N THR A 123 3.61 -11.87 3.50
CA THR A 123 2.52 -12.66 4.07
C THR A 123 2.12 -12.05 5.40
N ARG A 124 0.82 -11.88 5.60
CA ARG A 124 0.23 -11.48 6.86
C ARG A 124 -0.71 -12.57 7.35
N GLY A 125 -0.31 -13.26 8.41
CA GLY A 125 -1.01 -14.49 8.80
C GLY A 125 -0.93 -15.52 7.67
N SER A 126 -2.08 -15.92 7.14
CA SER A 126 -2.20 -16.84 5.98
C SER A 126 -2.44 -16.14 4.64
N ILE A 127 -2.57 -14.81 4.62
CA ILE A 127 -2.94 -14.06 3.42
C ILE A 127 -1.69 -13.44 2.78
N ARG A 128 -1.49 -13.72 1.49
CA ARG A 128 -0.45 -13.06 0.69
C ARG A 128 -0.91 -11.67 0.29
N GLN A 129 -0.04 -10.71 0.49
CA GLN A 129 -0.21 -9.31 0.09
C GLN A 129 0.83 -8.97 -0.96
N SER A 130 0.50 -8.08 -1.88
CA SER A 130 1.45 -7.55 -2.85
C SER A 130 1.21 -6.08 -3.11
N LYS A 131 2.30 -5.35 -3.37
CA LYS A 131 2.27 -3.95 -3.76
C LYS A 131 3.29 -3.71 -4.85
N GLN A 132 2.92 -2.95 -5.86
CA GLN A 132 3.74 -2.70 -7.02
C GLN A 132 3.87 -1.19 -7.26
N ILE A 133 5.05 -0.77 -7.68
CA ILE A 133 5.33 0.55 -8.24
C ILE A 133 6.06 0.38 -9.56
N ALA A 134 5.84 1.31 -10.48
CA ALA A 134 6.57 1.37 -11.74
C ALA A 134 7.07 2.80 -11.96
N PHE A 135 8.30 2.93 -12.46
CA PHE A 135 8.94 4.21 -12.76
C PHE A 135 9.88 4.06 -13.96
N TYR A 136 10.33 5.17 -14.49
CA TYR A 136 11.22 5.20 -15.64
C TYR A 136 12.61 5.69 -15.22
N VAL A 137 13.61 5.01 -15.72
CA VAL A 137 15.02 5.37 -15.53
C VAL A 137 15.62 5.68 -16.88
N TYR A 138 16.20 6.87 -17.01
CA TYR A 138 16.94 7.28 -18.19
C TYR A 138 18.43 7.09 -17.97
N ARG A 139 19.07 6.33 -18.86
CA ARG A 139 20.52 6.12 -18.90
C ARG A 139 20.99 6.28 -20.33
N PRO A 140 21.55 7.43 -20.69
CA PRO A 140 22.16 7.59 -22.00
C PRO A 140 23.32 6.59 -22.16
N ARG A 141 23.39 5.96 -23.31
CA ARG A 141 24.50 5.07 -23.70
C ARG A 141 25.68 5.88 -24.19
#